data_d8e60942676a8da6da83f01e5342f82f
#
_entry.id   d8e60942676a8da6da83f01e5342f82f
#
_cell.length_a   1.000
_cell.length_b   1.000
_cell.length_c   1.000
_cell.angle_alpha   90.00
_cell.angle_beta   90.00
_cell.angle_gamma   90.00
#
_symmetry.space_group_name_H-M   'P 1'
#
loop_
_entity.id
_entity.type
_entity.pdbx_description
1 polymer ?
#
loop_
_entity_poly.entity_id
_entity_poly.type
_entity_poly.pdbx_seq_one_letter_code
_entity_poly.pdbx_strand_id
1 'polypeptide(L)'
;MQILTQTRTILLFFFLSSVAFCQVSICSWNIMNLGKSKSDYELTVMANTINNYDIIAIQEVVAGSGGAKAVSRLVSLLNTKGSKWDYSISEPTTSTNPASQERYAFIWKTARVKKIGSSWLDQNYANAIDREPFMSTFEYLGNRFTLVSFHAVPKKKNPASELKYFKFFQNVYPKLNLIFLGDFNCPQSHTVFNPLKNKGFAPILVNQKTSLRQKCMNNDCLASEYDNLFYDSRKFNVKQKGIVPFYTSFSSVKEARKISDHVPIWCVMDIK
;
A
#
# COMPACT_ATOMS: atom_id res chain seq x y z
N MET A 1 -46.92 -13.91 -61.91
CA MET A 1 -45.49 -13.51 -61.82
C MET A 1 -45.32 -12.80 -60.49
N GLN A 2 -44.94 -13.58 -59.42
CA GLN A 2 -44.74 -13.06 -58.07
C GLN A 2 -43.26 -12.70 -57.91
N ILE A 3 -43.01 -11.43 -57.57
CA ILE A 3 -41.66 -10.93 -57.27
C ILE A 3 -41.44 -11.12 -55.78
N LEU A 4 -40.55 -12.07 -55.38
CA LEU A 4 -40.05 -12.22 -54.03
C LEU A 4 -38.98 -11.17 -53.75
N THR A 5 -39.26 -10.21 -52.90
CA THR A 5 -38.31 -9.25 -52.36
C THR A 5 -37.58 -9.92 -51.16
N GLN A 6 -36.31 -10.26 -51.33
CA GLN A 6 -35.42 -10.71 -50.27
C GLN A 6 -34.91 -9.48 -49.46
N THR A 7 -35.39 -9.33 -48.23
CA THR A 7 -34.87 -8.35 -47.28
C THR A 7 -33.57 -8.91 -46.67
N ARG A 8 -32.41 -8.33 -47.04
CA ARG A 8 -31.12 -8.63 -46.38
C ARG A 8 -31.02 -7.88 -45.09
N THR A 9 -31.13 -8.57 -43.97
CA THR A 9 -30.85 -8.02 -42.63
C THR A 9 -29.34 -7.91 -42.43
N ILE A 10 -28.79 -6.69 -42.41
CA ILE A 10 -27.40 -6.41 -42.07
C ILE A 10 -27.30 -6.40 -40.55
N LEU A 11 -26.68 -7.42 -39.94
CA LEU A 11 -26.34 -7.42 -38.52
C LEU A 11 -25.08 -6.57 -38.32
N LEU A 12 -25.26 -5.37 -37.79
CA LEU A 12 -24.13 -4.51 -37.39
C LEU A 12 -23.60 -5.01 -36.05
N PHE A 13 -22.48 -5.72 -36.04
CA PHE A 13 -21.75 -6.02 -34.79
C PHE A 13 -21.03 -4.76 -34.33
N PHE A 14 -21.56 -4.11 -33.32
CA PHE A 14 -20.82 -3.10 -32.54
C PHE A 14 -19.78 -3.84 -31.68
N PHE A 15 -18.54 -3.83 -32.14
CA PHE A 15 -17.40 -4.12 -31.28
C PHE A 15 -17.27 -2.94 -30.28
N LEU A 16 -17.88 -3.09 -29.10
CA LEU A 16 -17.50 -2.31 -27.93
C LEU A 16 -16.05 -2.69 -27.58
N SER A 17 -15.09 -1.95 -28.12
CA SER A 17 -13.73 -1.99 -27.64
C SER A 17 -13.76 -1.50 -26.18
N SER A 18 -13.81 -2.45 -25.23
CA SER A 18 -13.52 -2.15 -23.84
C SER A 18 -12.09 -1.58 -23.80
N VAL A 19 -11.97 -0.28 -23.65
CA VAL A 19 -10.71 0.37 -23.31
C VAL A 19 -10.30 -0.26 -21.97
N ALA A 20 -9.46 -1.27 -22.01
CA ALA A 20 -8.86 -1.85 -20.82
C ALA A 20 -8.06 -0.73 -20.17
N PHE A 21 -8.63 -0.09 -19.14
CA PHE A 21 -7.93 0.91 -18.38
C PHE A 21 -6.69 0.26 -17.79
N CYS A 22 -5.53 0.73 -18.25
CA CYS A 22 -4.20 0.29 -17.84
C CYS A 22 -3.90 0.80 -16.41
N GLN A 23 -4.77 0.43 -15.44
CA GLN A 23 -4.74 0.95 -14.09
C GLN A 23 -4.41 -0.14 -13.09
N VAL A 24 -3.43 0.14 -12.23
CA VAL A 24 -3.09 -0.67 -11.08
C VAL A 24 -3.56 0.02 -9.79
N SER A 25 -4.16 -0.74 -8.91
CA SER A 25 -4.60 -0.27 -7.60
C SER A 25 -3.63 -0.73 -6.51
N ILE A 26 -3.16 0.23 -5.70
CA ILE A 26 -2.20 0.01 -4.63
C ILE A 26 -2.82 0.47 -3.31
N CYS A 27 -2.71 -0.38 -2.29
CA CYS A 27 -3.12 -0.08 -0.91
C CYS A 27 -1.91 -0.19 0.01
N SER A 28 -1.79 0.70 1.00
CA SER A 28 -0.83 0.59 2.08
C SER A 28 -1.54 0.66 3.42
N TRP A 29 -1.17 -0.21 4.35
CA TRP A 29 -1.79 -0.27 5.66
C TRP A 29 -0.79 -0.66 6.75
N ASN A 30 -0.56 0.22 7.71
CA ASN A 30 0.03 -0.14 8.97
C ASN A 30 -1.01 -0.95 9.76
N ILE A 31 -0.78 -2.27 9.89
CA ILE A 31 -1.67 -3.16 10.66
C ILE A 31 -1.04 -3.41 12.02
N MET A 32 -1.39 -2.59 12.98
CA MET A 32 -0.87 -2.61 14.33
C MET A 32 -0.62 -4.03 14.84
N ASN A 33 0.67 -4.43 14.96
CA ASN A 33 1.11 -5.72 15.48
C ASN A 33 0.46 -6.94 14.78
N LEU A 34 0.52 -7.01 13.44
CA LEU A 34 0.03 -8.17 12.69
C LEU A 34 0.81 -9.41 13.09
N GLY A 35 0.23 -10.24 13.95
CA GLY A 35 0.88 -11.41 14.54
C GLY A 35 -0.10 -12.43 15.11
N LYS A 36 0.39 -13.28 16.00
CA LYS A 36 -0.38 -14.36 16.63
C LYS A 36 -1.60 -13.86 17.41
N SER A 37 -1.58 -12.62 17.91
CA SER A 37 -2.68 -12.04 18.67
C SER A 37 -3.92 -11.71 17.82
N LYS A 38 -3.77 -11.62 16.49
CA LYS A 38 -4.91 -11.34 15.60
C LYS A 38 -5.78 -12.57 15.45
N SER A 39 -7.04 -12.42 15.83
CA SER A 39 -8.08 -13.48 15.71
C SER A 39 -8.48 -13.72 14.25
N ASP A 40 -9.19 -14.82 13.98
CA ASP A 40 -9.73 -15.10 12.65
C ASP A 40 -10.78 -14.06 12.21
N TYR A 41 -11.55 -13.53 13.16
CA TYR A 41 -12.46 -12.41 12.88
C TYR A 41 -11.71 -11.17 12.43
N GLU A 42 -10.67 -10.76 13.14
CA GLU A 42 -9.86 -9.58 12.78
C GLU A 42 -9.19 -9.75 11.42
N LEU A 43 -8.61 -10.92 11.15
CA LEU A 43 -8.04 -11.23 9.83
C LEU A 43 -9.10 -11.24 8.71
N THR A 44 -10.31 -11.68 9.00
CA THR A 44 -11.44 -11.65 8.04
C THR A 44 -11.83 -10.20 7.72
N VAL A 45 -11.91 -9.33 8.74
CA VAL A 45 -12.15 -7.90 8.54
C VAL A 45 -11.05 -7.28 7.68
N MET A 46 -9.78 -7.58 7.98
CA MET A 46 -8.64 -7.10 7.18
C MET A 46 -8.77 -7.55 5.72
N ALA A 47 -9.02 -8.85 5.49
CA ALA A 47 -9.19 -9.39 4.13
C ALA A 47 -10.35 -8.72 3.38
N ASN A 48 -11.49 -8.47 4.04
CA ASN A 48 -12.62 -7.76 3.44
C ASN A 48 -12.27 -6.31 3.08
N THR A 49 -11.46 -5.67 3.90
CA THR A 49 -11.06 -4.26 3.72
C THR A 49 -10.14 -4.07 2.50
N ILE A 50 -9.26 -5.07 2.22
CA ILE A 50 -8.19 -4.90 1.22
C ILE A 50 -8.38 -5.70 -0.08
N ASN A 51 -9.35 -6.60 -0.18
CA ASN A 51 -9.51 -7.54 -1.31
C ASN A 51 -9.72 -6.89 -2.68
N ASN A 52 -10.12 -5.61 -2.72
CA ASN A 52 -10.39 -4.90 -3.97
C ASN A 52 -9.14 -4.36 -4.66
N TYR A 53 -8.01 -4.28 -3.96
CA TYR A 53 -6.76 -3.72 -4.51
C TYR A 53 -5.91 -4.79 -5.18
N ASP A 54 -5.03 -4.38 -6.11
CA ASP A 54 -4.16 -5.30 -6.84
C ASP A 54 -2.88 -5.62 -6.07
N ILE A 55 -2.33 -4.63 -5.34
CA ILE A 55 -1.14 -4.76 -4.50
C ILE A 55 -1.39 -4.11 -3.14
N ILE A 56 -0.95 -4.79 -2.09
CA ILE A 56 -1.08 -4.33 -0.71
C ILE A 56 0.30 -4.34 -0.07
N ALA A 57 0.68 -3.21 0.53
CA ALA A 57 1.86 -3.08 1.39
C ALA A 57 1.42 -3.02 2.85
N ILE A 58 2.02 -3.86 3.68
CA ILE A 58 1.70 -3.96 5.11
C ILE A 58 2.93 -3.62 5.94
N GLN A 59 2.76 -2.77 6.95
CA GLN A 59 3.72 -2.42 7.97
C GLN A 59 3.28 -3.04 9.31
N GLU A 60 4.18 -3.10 10.28
CA GLU A 60 3.98 -3.68 11.61
C GLU A 60 3.62 -5.17 11.62
N VAL A 61 4.16 -5.94 10.69
CA VAL A 61 4.16 -7.40 10.84
C VAL A 61 5.14 -7.78 11.96
N VAL A 62 4.67 -8.52 12.95
CA VAL A 62 5.50 -8.92 14.11
C VAL A 62 6.77 -9.66 13.66
N ALA A 63 7.94 -9.26 14.18
CA ALA A 63 9.25 -9.79 13.79
C ALA A 63 9.37 -11.31 13.97
N GLY A 64 8.76 -11.87 15.01
CA GLY A 64 8.77 -13.31 15.29
C GLY A 64 7.95 -14.15 14.30
N SER A 65 8.01 -15.47 14.48
CA SER A 65 7.29 -16.44 13.60
C SER A 65 5.77 -16.24 13.54
N GLY A 66 5.20 -15.60 14.57
CA GLY A 66 3.77 -15.24 14.60
C GLY A 66 3.35 -14.27 13.51
N GLY A 67 4.25 -13.35 13.11
CA GLY A 67 3.99 -12.39 12.03
C GLY A 67 3.88 -13.08 10.67
N ALA A 68 4.85 -13.91 10.31
CA ALA A 68 4.82 -14.66 9.05
C ALA A 68 3.57 -15.55 8.94
N LYS A 69 3.18 -16.23 10.04
CA LYS A 69 1.97 -17.04 10.09
C LYS A 69 0.70 -16.19 9.92
N ALA A 70 0.64 -14.98 10.50
CA ALA A 70 -0.50 -14.09 10.35
C ALA A 70 -0.67 -13.60 8.91
N VAL A 71 0.43 -13.25 8.24
CA VAL A 71 0.41 -12.88 6.80
C VAL A 71 -0.09 -14.07 5.96
N SER A 72 0.43 -15.27 6.17
CA SER A 72 -0.01 -16.48 5.46
C SER A 72 -1.52 -16.75 5.65
N ARG A 73 -2.03 -16.61 6.89
CA ARG A 73 -3.47 -16.77 7.19
C ARG A 73 -4.30 -15.70 6.48
N LEU A 74 -3.84 -14.44 6.48
CA LEU A 74 -4.52 -13.34 5.77
C LEU A 74 -4.59 -13.62 4.25
N VAL A 75 -3.49 -14.10 3.65
CA VAL A 75 -3.47 -14.48 2.23
C VAL A 75 -4.38 -15.67 1.95
N SER A 76 -4.44 -16.65 2.85
CA SER A 76 -5.39 -17.78 2.72
C SER A 76 -6.84 -17.28 2.69
N LEU A 77 -7.21 -16.32 3.54
CA LEU A 77 -8.53 -15.71 3.53
C LEU A 77 -8.79 -14.90 2.26
N LEU A 78 -7.79 -14.16 1.75
CA LEU A 78 -7.90 -13.43 0.49
C LEU A 78 -8.14 -14.39 -0.69
N ASN A 79 -7.49 -15.56 -0.70
CA ASN A 79 -7.67 -16.58 -1.73
C ASN A 79 -9.10 -17.15 -1.77
N THR A 80 -9.84 -17.09 -0.68
CA THR A 80 -11.27 -17.51 -0.67
C THR A 80 -12.20 -16.48 -1.32
N LYS A 81 -11.70 -15.30 -1.72
CA LYS A 81 -12.50 -14.18 -2.23
C LYS A 81 -12.51 -14.03 -3.76
N GLY A 82 -12.25 -15.12 -4.48
CA GLY A 82 -12.38 -15.14 -5.95
C GLY A 82 -11.16 -14.64 -6.73
N SER A 83 -10.05 -14.29 -6.07
CA SER A 83 -8.77 -13.98 -6.71
C SER A 83 -7.67 -14.85 -6.14
N LYS A 84 -6.67 -15.18 -6.96
CA LYS A 84 -5.45 -15.84 -6.47
C LYS A 84 -4.44 -14.77 -6.05
N TRP A 85 -3.95 -14.91 -4.83
CA TRP A 85 -3.02 -14.01 -4.19
C TRP A 85 -1.70 -14.71 -3.87
N ASP A 86 -0.63 -13.96 -3.95
CA ASP A 86 0.70 -14.37 -3.50
C ASP A 86 1.29 -13.26 -2.61
N TYR A 87 2.38 -13.56 -1.89
CA TYR A 87 2.98 -12.60 -0.97
C TYR A 87 4.49 -12.72 -0.86
N SER A 88 5.11 -11.66 -0.38
CA SER A 88 6.49 -11.61 0.05
C SER A 88 6.55 -10.95 1.41
N ILE A 89 7.32 -11.51 2.32
CA ILE A 89 7.56 -10.98 3.67
C ILE A 89 9.06 -10.71 3.83
N SER A 90 9.40 -9.61 4.51
CA SER A 90 10.80 -9.29 4.80
C SER A 90 11.37 -10.18 5.91
N GLU A 91 12.69 -10.26 6.01
CA GLU A 91 13.32 -10.58 7.30
C GLU A 91 12.97 -9.51 8.34
N PRO A 92 13.17 -9.76 9.65
CA PRO A 92 13.05 -8.71 10.66
C PRO A 92 13.99 -7.55 10.33
N THR A 93 13.51 -6.30 10.53
CA THR A 93 14.37 -5.13 10.45
C THR A 93 15.46 -5.14 11.50
N THR A 94 16.56 -4.42 11.27
CA THR A 94 17.73 -4.42 12.15
C THR A 94 17.70 -3.31 13.23
N SER A 95 16.49 -2.82 13.58
CA SER A 95 16.35 -1.80 14.63
C SER A 95 17.22 -2.11 15.85
N THR A 96 17.94 -1.10 16.33
CA THR A 96 18.77 -1.20 17.55
C THR A 96 17.96 -1.52 18.80
N ASN A 97 16.66 -1.21 18.80
CA ASN A 97 15.72 -1.62 19.83
C ASN A 97 14.95 -2.87 19.40
N PRO A 98 15.18 -4.05 19.99
CA PRO A 98 14.47 -5.28 19.62
C PRO A 98 12.94 -5.17 19.65
N ALA A 99 12.39 -4.34 20.56
CA ALA A 99 10.95 -4.08 20.66
C ALA A 99 10.41 -3.25 19.48
N SER A 100 11.28 -2.63 18.69
CA SER A 100 10.93 -1.85 17.50
C SER A 100 11.16 -2.64 16.20
N GLN A 101 11.72 -3.85 16.28
CA GLN A 101 11.89 -4.71 15.13
C GLN A 101 10.53 -5.18 14.62
N GLU A 102 10.36 -5.12 13.31
CA GLU A 102 9.16 -5.59 12.62
C GLU A 102 9.54 -6.25 11.30
N ARG A 103 8.56 -6.81 10.62
CA ARG A 103 8.65 -7.22 9.22
C ARG A 103 7.66 -6.39 8.40
N TYR A 104 7.90 -6.34 7.12
CA TYR A 104 6.96 -5.82 6.12
C TYR A 104 6.41 -6.98 5.30
N ALA A 105 5.25 -6.76 4.68
CA ALA A 105 4.76 -7.68 3.67
C ALA A 105 4.22 -6.93 2.45
N PHE A 106 4.41 -7.53 1.26
CA PHE A 106 3.65 -7.23 0.06
C PHE A 106 2.75 -8.41 -0.26
N ILE A 107 1.50 -8.15 -0.59
CA ILE A 107 0.51 -9.13 -1.02
C ILE A 107 -0.06 -8.65 -2.34
N TRP A 108 -0.22 -9.53 -3.36
CA TRP A 108 -0.70 -9.10 -4.67
C TRP A 108 -1.56 -10.15 -5.36
N LYS A 109 -2.47 -9.68 -6.24
CA LYS A 109 -3.25 -10.52 -7.14
C LYS A 109 -2.39 -11.02 -8.30
N THR A 110 -2.14 -12.32 -8.38
CA THR A 110 -1.25 -12.90 -9.40
C THR A 110 -1.77 -12.78 -10.83
N ALA A 111 -3.10 -12.68 -11.01
CA ALA A 111 -3.71 -12.44 -12.31
C ALA A 111 -3.61 -10.97 -12.77
N ARG A 112 -3.26 -10.05 -11.88
CA ARG A 112 -3.20 -8.62 -12.17
C ARG A 112 -1.78 -8.11 -12.32
N VAL A 113 -0.89 -8.50 -11.42
CA VAL A 113 0.49 -8.04 -11.38
C VAL A 113 1.46 -9.19 -11.21
N LYS A 114 2.63 -9.06 -11.85
CA LYS A 114 3.73 -9.99 -11.72
C LYS A 114 4.80 -9.39 -10.83
N LYS A 115 5.22 -10.11 -9.78
CA LYS A 115 6.39 -9.75 -8.99
C LYS A 115 7.66 -10.12 -9.76
N ILE A 116 8.64 -9.20 -9.81
CA ILE A 116 9.89 -9.36 -10.54
C ILE A 116 11.06 -9.48 -9.57
N GLY A 117 11.79 -10.57 -9.68
CA GLY A 117 12.96 -10.84 -8.84
C GLY A 117 12.63 -11.06 -7.37
N SER A 118 13.61 -10.95 -6.50
CA SER A 118 13.46 -11.05 -5.03
C SER A 118 13.09 -9.69 -4.44
N SER A 119 12.32 -9.69 -3.36
CA SER A 119 12.13 -8.50 -2.52
C SER A 119 13.29 -8.40 -1.53
N TRP A 120 13.64 -7.18 -1.07
CA TRP A 120 14.80 -6.96 -0.19
C TRP A 120 14.57 -5.82 0.79
N LEU A 121 15.23 -5.86 1.95
CA LEU A 121 15.40 -4.71 2.83
C LEU A 121 16.57 -3.86 2.31
N ASP A 122 16.38 -2.53 2.22
CA ASP A 122 17.43 -1.63 1.76
C ASP A 122 18.55 -1.52 2.79
N GLN A 123 19.78 -1.80 2.40
CA GLN A 123 20.95 -1.76 3.28
C GLN A 123 21.76 -0.47 3.13
N ASN A 124 21.44 0.37 2.13
CA ASN A 124 22.27 1.56 1.85
C ASN A 124 22.21 2.59 2.97
N TYR A 125 21.10 2.64 3.70
CA TYR A 125 20.88 3.57 4.80
C TYR A 125 20.57 2.89 6.13
N ALA A 126 20.91 1.61 6.29
CA ALA A 126 20.62 0.81 7.49
C ALA A 126 21.16 1.43 8.79
N ASN A 127 22.29 2.17 8.72
CA ASN A 127 22.86 2.90 9.89
C ASN A 127 22.14 4.23 10.22
N ALA A 128 21.21 4.67 9.36
CA ALA A 128 20.56 5.97 9.46
C ALA A 128 19.03 5.88 9.52
N ILE A 129 18.49 4.74 9.15
CA ILE A 129 17.07 4.40 9.15
C ILE A 129 16.90 3.20 10.09
N ASP A 130 16.13 3.37 11.16
CA ASP A 130 15.98 2.38 12.25
C ASP A 130 15.31 1.08 11.76
N ARG A 131 14.38 1.20 10.81
CA ARG A 131 13.69 0.07 10.16
C ARG A 131 13.87 0.21 8.65
N GLU A 132 14.75 -0.61 8.11
CA GLU A 132 15.11 -0.54 6.68
C GLU A 132 13.87 -0.67 5.79
N PRO A 133 13.71 0.19 4.77
CA PRO A 133 12.61 0.06 3.84
C PRO A 133 12.61 -1.28 3.12
N PHE A 134 11.45 -1.90 2.97
CA PHE A 134 11.26 -3.13 2.22
C PHE A 134 10.87 -2.82 0.79
N MET A 135 11.63 -3.35 -0.16
CA MET A 135 11.50 -3.05 -1.58
C MET A 135 11.06 -4.28 -2.37
N SER A 136 10.15 -4.08 -3.31
CA SER A 136 9.74 -5.12 -4.26
C SER A 136 9.39 -4.50 -5.61
N THR A 137 9.87 -5.12 -6.68
CA THR A 137 9.56 -4.71 -8.06
C THR A 137 8.37 -5.50 -8.57
N PHE A 138 7.42 -4.78 -9.15
CA PHE A 138 6.24 -5.33 -9.80
C PHE A 138 6.20 -4.92 -11.27
N GLU A 139 5.53 -5.73 -12.08
CA GLU A 139 5.25 -5.48 -13.48
C GLU A 139 3.74 -5.54 -13.71
N TYR A 140 3.21 -4.51 -14.34
CA TYR A 140 1.83 -4.41 -14.75
C TYR A 140 1.76 -4.00 -16.23
N LEU A 141 1.19 -4.85 -17.06
CA LEU A 141 1.11 -4.64 -18.54
C LEU A 141 2.46 -4.24 -19.17
N GLY A 142 3.54 -4.93 -18.79
CA GLY A 142 4.89 -4.69 -19.28
C GLY A 142 5.65 -3.54 -18.63
N ASN A 143 4.99 -2.69 -17.85
CA ASN A 143 5.62 -1.56 -17.15
C ASN A 143 6.06 -1.97 -15.73
N ARG A 144 7.32 -1.69 -15.40
CA ARG A 144 7.92 -2.02 -14.10
C ARG A 144 7.99 -0.84 -13.18
N PHE A 145 7.67 -1.08 -11.92
CA PHE A 145 7.81 -0.13 -10.82
C PHE A 145 8.21 -0.84 -9.54
N THR A 146 8.83 -0.12 -8.63
CA THR A 146 9.31 -0.67 -7.35
C THR A 146 8.63 0.06 -6.21
N LEU A 147 7.92 -0.69 -5.38
CA LEU A 147 7.35 -0.21 -4.13
C LEU A 147 8.42 -0.23 -3.05
N VAL A 148 8.50 0.85 -2.29
CA VAL A 148 9.39 1.07 -1.15
C VAL A 148 8.50 1.25 0.07
N SER A 149 8.22 0.13 0.78
CA SER A 149 7.41 0.15 2.00
C SER A 149 8.24 0.60 3.19
N PHE A 150 7.72 1.55 3.95
CA PHE A 150 8.44 2.19 5.03
C PHE A 150 7.55 2.42 6.26
N HIS A 151 8.17 2.30 7.44
CA HIS A 151 7.57 2.71 8.70
C HIS A 151 8.61 3.49 9.51
N ALA A 152 8.45 4.82 9.55
CA ALA A 152 9.35 5.72 10.24
C ALA A 152 9.30 5.57 11.76
N VAL A 153 10.36 5.98 12.45
CA VAL A 153 10.30 6.11 13.90
C VAL A 153 9.13 7.01 14.34
N PRO A 154 8.52 6.76 15.52
CA PRO A 154 7.42 7.56 15.99
C PRO A 154 7.74 9.06 16.06
N LYS A 155 6.75 9.93 15.90
CA LYS A 155 6.89 11.39 15.89
C LYS A 155 7.81 11.92 16.99
N LYS A 156 7.72 11.37 18.23
CA LYS A 156 8.58 11.78 19.37
C LYS A 156 10.07 11.49 19.18
N LYS A 157 10.44 10.60 18.24
CA LYS A 157 11.82 10.24 17.90
C LYS A 157 12.32 10.96 16.64
N ASN A 158 11.61 12.01 16.18
CA ASN A 158 11.98 12.84 15.03
C ASN A 158 12.11 12.04 13.71
N PRO A 159 11.01 11.59 13.09
CA PRO A 159 11.04 10.83 11.84
C PRO A 159 11.73 11.58 10.68
N ALA A 160 11.84 12.91 10.73
CA ALA A 160 12.54 13.69 9.73
C ALA A 160 14.04 13.31 9.64
N SER A 161 14.64 12.80 10.71
CA SER A 161 16.03 12.31 10.72
C SER A 161 16.25 11.13 9.75
N GLU A 162 15.21 10.31 9.49
CA GLU A 162 15.21 9.18 8.56
C GLU A 162 14.70 9.61 7.17
N LEU A 163 13.59 10.33 7.12
CA LEU A 163 12.93 10.75 5.89
C LEU A 163 13.81 11.61 4.97
N LYS A 164 14.77 12.35 5.54
CA LYS A 164 15.73 13.14 4.77
C LYS A 164 16.56 12.33 3.76
N TYR A 165 16.67 11.00 3.94
CA TYR A 165 17.44 10.13 3.05
C TYR A 165 16.64 9.73 1.78
N PHE A 166 15.32 9.83 1.76
CA PHE A 166 14.47 9.43 0.63
C PHE A 166 14.83 10.17 -0.66
N LYS A 167 15.28 11.43 -0.57
CA LYS A 167 15.77 12.20 -1.73
C LYS A 167 16.95 11.55 -2.46
N PHE A 168 17.65 10.61 -1.81
CA PHE A 168 18.83 9.94 -2.38
C PHE A 168 18.53 8.58 -3.00
N PHE A 169 17.39 7.95 -2.69
CA PHE A 169 17.05 6.63 -3.20
C PHE A 169 17.08 6.54 -4.72
N GLN A 170 16.60 7.58 -5.43
CA GLN A 170 16.66 7.58 -6.90
C GLN A 170 18.11 7.60 -7.44
N ASN A 171 19.07 8.11 -6.68
CA ASN A 171 20.48 8.06 -7.05
C ASN A 171 21.08 6.66 -6.83
N VAL A 172 20.67 6.00 -5.75
CA VAL A 172 21.07 4.60 -5.44
C VAL A 172 20.44 3.62 -6.44
N TYR A 173 19.19 3.87 -6.83
CA TYR A 173 18.41 3.01 -7.72
C TYR A 173 17.99 3.76 -9.01
N PRO A 174 18.94 4.20 -9.86
CA PRO A 174 18.64 5.09 -11.00
C PRO A 174 17.76 4.45 -12.06
N LYS A 175 17.75 3.12 -12.15
CA LYS A 175 16.96 2.35 -13.15
C LYS A 175 15.57 1.95 -12.65
N LEU A 176 15.26 2.21 -11.37
CA LEU A 176 13.96 1.82 -10.79
C LEU A 176 12.97 2.99 -10.82
N ASN A 177 11.73 2.68 -11.12
CA ASN A 177 10.60 3.60 -10.98
C ASN A 177 10.06 3.46 -9.56
N LEU A 178 10.54 4.29 -8.63
CA LEU A 178 10.25 4.17 -7.20
C LEU A 178 8.90 4.79 -6.84
N ILE A 179 8.18 4.11 -5.96
CA ILE A 179 6.99 4.60 -5.26
C ILE A 179 7.22 4.33 -3.78
N PHE A 180 7.29 5.39 -2.96
CA PHE A 180 7.43 5.29 -1.51
C PHE A 180 6.05 5.26 -0.87
N LEU A 181 5.79 4.32 0.03
CA LEU A 181 4.50 4.20 0.70
C LEU A 181 4.66 3.62 2.11
N GLY A 182 3.71 3.95 2.98
CA GLY A 182 3.68 3.45 4.35
C GLY A 182 3.37 4.52 5.38
N ASP A 183 3.77 4.26 6.61
CA ASP A 183 3.63 5.15 7.75
C ASP A 183 4.90 5.99 7.94
N PHE A 184 4.82 7.25 7.53
CA PHE A 184 5.92 8.21 7.66
C PHE A 184 5.98 8.87 9.05
N ASN A 185 5.00 8.68 9.93
CA ASN A 185 4.87 9.34 11.22
C ASN A 185 5.07 10.87 11.15
N CYS A 186 4.88 11.45 9.96
CA CYS A 186 5.16 12.83 9.60
C CYS A 186 4.19 13.31 8.51
N PRO A 187 3.53 14.46 8.69
CA PRO A 187 2.63 14.97 7.66
C PRO A 187 3.39 15.34 6.39
N GLN A 188 2.77 15.11 5.23
CA GLN A 188 3.39 15.40 3.92
C GLN A 188 3.75 16.88 3.72
N SER A 189 3.15 17.78 4.50
CA SER A 189 3.45 19.23 4.50
C SER A 189 4.80 19.57 5.17
N HIS A 190 5.39 18.65 5.95
CA HIS A 190 6.66 18.88 6.61
C HIS A 190 7.78 19.11 5.59
N THR A 191 8.67 20.07 5.90
CA THR A 191 9.76 20.53 4.99
C THR A 191 10.76 19.44 4.61
N VAL A 192 10.86 18.35 5.38
CA VAL A 192 11.72 17.20 5.07
C VAL A 192 11.39 16.58 3.71
N PHE A 193 10.14 16.69 3.25
CA PHE A 193 9.72 16.18 1.94
C PHE A 193 9.98 17.14 0.78
N ASN A 194 10.36 18.41 1.03
CA ASN A 194 10.59 19.36 -0.05
C ASN A 194 11.67 18.89 -1.05
N PRO A 195 12.82 18.34 -0.63
CA PRO A 195 13.82 17.82 -1.57
C PRO A 195 13.32 16.65 -2.43
N LEU A 196 12.43 15.79 -1.88
CA LEU A 196 11.80 14.71 -2.63
C LEU A 196 10.77 15.28 -3.63
N LYS A 197 9.96 16.23 -3.21
CA LYS A 197 8.97 16.92 -4.06
C LYS A 197 9.67 17.70 -5.19
N ASN A 198 10.79 18.37 -4.92
CA ASN A 198 11.59 19.08 -5.93
C ASN A 198 12.17 18.13 -6.99
N LYS A 199 12.29 16.83 -6.70
CA LYS A 199 12.65 15.78 -7.66
C LYS A 199 11.46 15.24 -8.47
N GLY A 200 10.26 15.82 -8.33
CA GLY A 200 9.05 15.46 -9.08
C GLY A 200 8.13 14.45 -8.37
N PHE A 201 8.44 14.08 -7.12
CA PHE A 201 7.56 13.19 -6.35
C PHE A 201 6.39 13.98 -5.73
N ALA A 202 5.19 13.46 -5.89
CA ALA A 202 3.97 14.04 -5.33
C ALA A 202 3.33 13.08 -4.32
N PRO A 203 2.78 13.58 -3.19
CA PRO A 203 1.97 12.75 -2.28
C PRO A 203 0.60 12.49 -2.87
N ILE A 204 0.02 11.31 -2.61
CA ILE A 204 -1.38 11.05 -3.00
C ILE A 204 -2.37 11.75 -2.09
N LEU A 205 -2.08 11.87 -0.80
CA LEU A 205 -2.95 12.49 0.19
C LEU A 205 -2.38 13.85 0.64
N VAL A 206 -3.25 14.83 0.76
CA VAL A 206 -2.94 16.18 1.27
C VAL A 206 -3.99 16.52 2.31
N ASN A 207 -3.55 16.94 3.51
CA ASN A 207 -4.41 17.29 4.63
C ASN A 207 -5.40 16.16 5.04
N GLN A 208 -5.03 14.90 4.79
CA GLN A 208 -5.85 13.73 5.11
C GLN A 208 -5.25 13.00 6.31
N LYS A 209 -5.98 12.97 7.41
CA LYS A 209 -5.63 12.18 8.60
C LYS A 209 -5.80 10.68 8.30
N THR A 210 -4.91 9.85 8.85
CA THR A 210 -4.85 8.41 8.58
C THR A 210 -4.72 7.55 9.83
N SER A 211 -4.34 8.11 11.00
CA SER A 211 -4.32 7.38 12.27
C SER A 211 -5.62 7.58 13.06
N LEU A 212 -6.02 6.57 13.85
CA LEU A 212 -7.23 6.61 14.69
C LEU A 212 -6.94 7.18 16.08
N ARG A 213 -7.84 8.03 16.57
CA ARG A 213 -7.85 8.50 17.97
C ARG A 213 -8.12 7.35 18.94
N GLN A 214 -7.77 7.55 20.20
CA GLN A 214 -8.20 6.66 21.30
C GLN A 214 -9.72 6.77 21.53
N LYS A 215 -10.27 7.96 21.36
CA LYS A 215 -11.69 8.29 21.45
C LYS A 215 -12.03 9.33 20.40
N CYS A 216 -13.15 9.14 19.69
CA CYS A 216 -13.62 10.12 18.73
C CYS A 216 -14.01 11.43 19.43
N MET A 217 -13.76 12.55 18.78
CA MET A 217 -14.14 13.90 19.23
C MET A 217 -15.07 14.53 18.19
N ASN A 218 -16.29 14.87 18.57
CA ASN A 218 -17.29 15.45 17.66
C ASN A 218 -17.44 14.63 16.35
N ASN A 219 -17.54 13.30 16.48
CA ASN A 219 -17.57 12.33 15.38
C ASN A 219 -16.30 12.26 14.51
N ASP A 220 -15.24 13.05 14.80
CA ASP A 220 -13.92 12.90 14.18
C ASP A 220 -13.09 11.85 14.93
N CYS A 221 -12.93 10.69 14.31
CA CYS A 221 -12.16 9.57 14.85
C CYS A 221 -10.71 9.55 14.36
N LEU A 222 -10.33 10.42 13.40
CA LEU A 222 -8.99 10.49 12.85
C LEU A 222 -8.11 11.50 13.59
N ALA A 223 -6.82 11.20 13.75
CA ALA A 223 -5.88 11.99 14.53
C ALA A 223 -4.83 12.72 13.68
N SER A 224 -4.00 12.00 12.96
CA SER A 224 -2.79 12.51 12.33
C SER A 224 -2.63 12.08 10.89
N GLU A 225 -1.89 12.88 10.11
CA GLU A 225 -1.53 12.62 8.71
C GLU A 225 -0.19 11.87 8.68
N TYR A 226 -0.19 10.56 8.89
CA TYR A 226 1.03 9.78 9.00
C TYR A 226 1.30 8.90 7.79
N ASP A 227 0.24 8.31 7.22
CA ASP A 227 0.36 7.40 6.09
C ASP A 227 0.23 8.17 4.77
N ASN A 228 1.08 7.84 3.81
CA ASN A 228 1.03 8.44 2.48
C ASN A 228 1.67 7.50 1.43
N LEU A 229 1.57 7.92 0.17
CA LEU A 229 2.30 7.37 -0.96
C LEU A 229 2.86 8.53 -1.77
N PHE A 230 4.17 8.49 -2.07
CA PHE A 230 4.86 9.45 -2.93
C PHE A 230 5.28 8.76 -4.22
N TYR A 231 4.95 9.37 -5.35
CA TYR A 231 5.21 8.86 -6.70
C TYR A 231 5.78 9.95 -7.61
N ASP A 232 6.59 9.58 -8.59
CA ASP A 232 7.08 10.52 -9.61
C ASP A 232 5.94 10.83 -10.59
N SER A 233 5.42 12.05 -10.54
CA SER A 233 4.28 12.52 -11.34
C SER A 233 4.57 12.56 -12.86
N ARG A 234 5.82 12.48 -13.27
CA ARG A 234 6.22 12.36 -14.66
C ARG A 234 6.02 10.94 -15.20
N LYS A 235 6.11 9.92 -14.33
CA LYS A 235 6.05 8.48 -14.68
C LYS A 235 4.70 7.84 -14.38
N PHE A 236 3.95 8.40 -13.45
CA PHE A 236 2.66 7.87 -13.00
C PHE A 236 1.58 8.94 -13.05
N ASN A 237 0.34 8.51 -13.25
CA ASN A 237 -0.83 9.38 -13.25
C ASN A 237 -1.89 8.80 -12.30
N VAL A 238 -2.06 9.41 -11.14
CA VAL A 238 -3.06 8.98 -10.13
C VAL A 238 -4.45 9.42 -10.58
N LYS A 239 -5.35 8.46 -10.75
CA LYS A 239 -6.75 8.65 -11.16
C LYS A 239 -7.71 8.76 -9.98
N GLN A 240 -7.51 7.89 -8.99
CA GLN A 240 -8.32 7.85 -7.78
C GLN A 240 -7.41 7.62 -6.57
N LYS A 241 -7.81 8.12 -5.42
CA LYS A 241 -7.06 8.01 -4.18
C LYS A 241 -7.95 8.27 -2.97
N GLY A 242 -7.56 7.75 -1.83
CA GLY A 242 -8.31 7.98 -0.60
C GLY A 242 -7.83 7.10 0.55
N ILE A 243 -8.67 7.06 1.57
CA ILE A 243 -8.56 6.16 2.72
C ILE A 243 -9.70 5.14 2.69
N VAL A 244 -9.54 4.01 3.39
CA VAL A 244 -10.65 3.09 3.67
C VAL A 244 -11.07 3.29 5.12
N PRO A 245 -12.22 3.93 5.37
CA PRO A 245 -12.67 4.23 6.73
C PRO A 245 -13.32 2.99 7.40
N PHE A 246 -12.59 1.86 7.46
CA PHE A 246 -13.10 0.58 7.98
C PHE A 246 -13.67 0.70 9.40
N TYR A 247 -13.19 1.67 10.18
CA TYR A 247 -13.62 1.90 11.57
C TYR A 247 -15.09 2.29 11.69
N THR A 248 -15.71 2.79 10.62
CA THR A 248 -17.13 3.17 10.61
C THR A 248 -18.08 1.97 10.69
N SER A 249 -17.57 0.76 10.43
CA SER A 249 -18.33 -0.48 10.54
C SER A 249 -18.34 -1.06 11.96
N PHE A 250 -17.70 -0.39 12.92
CA PHE A 250 -17.62 -0.84 14.31
C PHE A 250 -18.48 0.02 15.23
N SER A 251 -18.95 -0.58 16.32
CA SER A 251 -19.74 0.12 17.34
C SER A 251 -18.94 1.22 18.07
N SER A 252 -17.62 1.11 18.07
CA SER A 252 -16.73 2.11 18.67
C SER A 252 -15.35 2.10 17.99
N VAL A 253 -14.66 3.25 18.04
CA VAL A 253 -13.26 3.35 17.60
C VAL A 253 -12.34 2.43 18.40
N LYS A 254 -12.67 2.12 19.65
CA LYS A 254 -11.92 1.18 20.49
C LYS A 254 -11.93 -0.23 19.90
N GLU A 255 -13.09 -0.69 19.40
CA GLU A 255 -13.21 -1.99 18.71
C GLU A 255 -12.45 -1.97 17.39
N ALA A 256 -12.59 -0.92 16.59
CA ALA A 256 -11.85 -0.77 15.34
C ALA A 256 -10.33 -0.82 15.56
N ARG A 257 -9.83 -0.22 16.63
CA ARG A 257 -8.41 -0.22 16.98
C ARG A 257 -7.83 -1.59 17.35
N LYS A 258 -8.66 -2.62 17.56
CA LYS A 258 -8.19 -4.01 17.66
C LYS A 258 -7.68 -4.52 16.28
N ILE A 259 -8.26 -4.01 15.20
CA ILE A 259 -7.79 -4.29 13.83
C ILE A 259 -6.49 -3.52 13.57
N SER A 260 -6.56 -2.19 13.59
CA SER A 260 -5.42 -1.29 13.51
C SER A 260 -5.78 0.10 14.05
N ASP A 261 -4.77 0.85 14.47
CA ASP A 261 -4.89 2.27 14.79
C ASP A 261 -4.54 3.19 13.61
N HIS A 262 -4.34 2.63 12.43
CA HIS A 262 -4.23 3.32 11.15
C HIS A 262 -5.32 2.86 10.18
N VAL A 263 -5.78 3.75 9.32
CA VAL A 263 -6.68 3.38 8.21
C VAL A 263 -5.87 3.10 6.95
N PRO A 264 -6.29 2.13 6.11
CA PRO A 264 -5.63 1.91 4.82
C PRO A 264 -5.69 3.15 3.95
N ILE A 265 -4.60 3.47 3.27
CA ILE A 265 -4.56 4.44 2.19
C ILE A 265 -4.50 3.70 0.86
N TRP A 266 -5.03 4.30 -0.20
CA TRP A 266 -5.03 3.65 -1.50
C TRP A 266 -4.99 4.65 -2.65
N CYS A 267 -4.53 4.17 -3.79
CA CYS A 267 -4.68 4.87 -5.06
C CYS A 267 -4.89 3.90 -6.22
N VAL A 268 -5.45 4.44 -7.30
CA VAL A 268 -5.49 3.83 -8.63
C VAL A 268 -4.67 4.71 -9.55
N MET A 269 -3.72 4.12 -10.26
CA MET A 269 -2.83 4.89 -11.13
C MET A 269 -2.54 4.19 -12.45
N ASP A 270 -2.29 5.01 -13.48
CA ASP A 270 -1.69 4.58 -14.73
C ASP A 270 -0.16 4.68 -14.62
N ILE A 271 0.54 3.77 -15.28
CA ILE A 271 1.98 3.84 -15.51
C ILE A 271 2.17 4.39 -16.92
N LYS A 272 2.89 5.52 -17.03
CA LYS A 272 3.14 6.19 -18.31
C LYS A 272 4.26 5.52 -19.09
#